data_ee463bf20c60b2cbb84227b830a88929
#
_entry.id   ee463bf20c60b2cbb84227b830a88929
#
_cell.length_a   1.000
_cell.length_b   1.000
_cell.length_c   1.000
_cell.angle_alpha   90.00
_cell.angle_beta   90.00
_cell.angle_gamma   90.00
#
_symmetry.space_group_name_H-M   'P 1'
#
loop_
_entity.id
_entity.type
_entity.pdbx_description
1 polymer ?
#
loop_
_entity_poly.entity_id
_entity_poly.type
_entity_poly.pdbx_seq_one_letter_code
_entity_poly.pdbx_strand_id
1 'polypeptide(L)'
;MKYAAPALVLFALSPLAVASEPVTQGPPGTEMAVFSGGCFWCTESDFDKLPGVVETLSGYTGGEAETADYQQVSAGGTDHIESVAVFFDPTKTSYAELVEAFWPTIDPLTANAQFCDHGYQYSSALY
;
A
#
# COMPACT_ATOMS: atom_id res chain seq x y z
N MET A 1 -1.72 17.13 63.34
CA MET A 1 -2.60 16.76 62.20
C MET A 1 -1.76 16.74 60.96
N LYS A 2 -1.51 15.55 60.35
CA LYS A 2 -0.75 15.37 59.12
C LYS A 2 -1.75 15.13 58.00
N TYR A 3 -1.87 16.04 57.07
CA TYR A 3 -2.69 15.87 55.86
C TYR A 3 -1.88 15.09 54.83
N ALA A 4 -2.31 13.88 54.50
CA ALA A 4 -1.79 13.10 53.38
C ALA A 4 -2.45 13.62 52.09
N ALA A 5 -1.66 14.08 51.12
CA ALA A 5 -2.15 14.43 49.80
C ALA A 5 -2.44 13.14 48.97
N PRO A 6 -3.55 13.08 48.22
CA PRO A 6 -3.83 11.93 47.39
C PRO A 6 -2.88 11.90 46.18
N ALA A 7 -2.24 10.77 45.96
CA ALA A 7 -1.45 10.52 44.76
C ALA A 7 -2.35 10.48 43.51
N LEU A 8 -2.13 11.39 42.59
CA LEU A 8 -2.81 11.41 41.28
C LEU A 8 -2.18 10.35 40.39
N VAL A 9 -2.86 9.22 40.20
CA VAL A 9 -2.45 8.18 39.26
C VAL A 9 -2.89 8.63 37.88
N LEU A 10 -1.94 9.14 37.04
CA LEU A 10 -2.17 9.36 35.63
C LEU A 10 -2.16 8.01 34.91
N PHE A 11 -3.32 7.55 34.46
CA PHE A 11 -3.41 6.51 33.45
C PHE A 11 -3.01 7.13 32.09
N ALA A 12 -1.81 6.78 31.60
CA ALA A 12 -1.47 7.01 30.21
C ALA A 12 -2.35 6.08 29.35
N LEU A 13 -3.37 6.65 28.69
CA LEU A 13 -4.05 5.97 27.59
C LEU A 13 -3.04 5.88 26.44
N SER A 14 -2.42 4.71 26.28
CA SER A 14 -1.72 4.40 25.03
C SER A 14 -2.76 4.39 23.90
N PRO A 15 -2.54 5.14 22.81
CA PRO A 15 -3.40 4.99 21.64
C PRO A 15 -3.24 3.54 21.15
N LEU A 16 -4.35 2.80 21.16
CA LEU A 16 -4.43 1.51 20.49
C LEU A 16 -4.14 1.80 19.00
N ALA A 17 -3.05 1.27 18.50
CA ALA A 17 -2.79 1.25 17.06
C ALA A 17 -3.93 0.46 16.43
N VAL A 18 -4.80 1.13 15.68
CA VAL A 18 -5.84 0.47 14.90
C VAL A 18 -5.13 -0.13 13.69
N ALA A 19 -4.98 -1.45 13.68
CA ALA A 19 -4.51 -2.15 12.48
C ALA A 19 -5.49 -1.84 11.33
N SER A 20 -4.94 -1.47 10.17
CA SER A 20 -5.76 -1.21 8.99
C SER A 20 -6.35 -2.53 8.48
N GLU A 21 -7.67 -2.54 8.22
CA GLU A 21 -8.32 -3.71 7.65
C GLU A 21 -7.85 -3.94 6.20
N PRO A 22 -7.70 -5.20 5.78
CA PRO A 22 -7.34 -5.50 4.39
C PRO A 22 -8.39 -4.99 3.41
N VAL A 23 -7.96 -4.33 2.35
CA VAL A 23 -8.84 -3.91 1.25
C VAL A 23 -9.13 -5.10 0.37
N THR A 24 -10.39 -5.53 0.31
CA THR A 24 -10.84 -6.69 -0.47
C THR A 24 -11.91 -6.37 -1.51
N GLN A 25 -12.47 -5.17 -1.48
CA GLN A 25 -13.56 -4.75 -2.36
C GLN A 25 -13.41 -3.29 -2.74
N GLY A 26 -13.73 -2.99 -3.99
CA GLY A 26 -13.81 -1.63 -4.53
C GLY A 26 -15.24 -1.14 -4.75
N PRO A 27 -15.41 -0.07 -5.52
CA PRO A 27 -16.71 0.43 -5.94
C PRO A 27 -17.58 -0.65 -6.58
N PRO A 28 -18.92 -0.57 -6.46
CA PRO A 28 -19.81 -1.56 -7.06
C PRO A 28 -19.57 -1.70 -8.57
N GLY A 29 -19.50 -2.95 -9.05
CA GLY A 29 -19.31 -3.26 -10.47
C GLY A 29 -17.86 -3.21 -10.94
N THR A 30 -16.89 -3.02 -10.05
CA THR A 30 -15.47 -3.09 -10.37
C THR A 30 -14.87 -4.44 -10.02
N GLU A 31 -13.79 -4.79 -10.71
CA GLU A 31 -12.83 -5.81 -10.30
C GLU A 31 -11.58 -5.15 -9.71
N MET A 32 -10.82 -5.89 -8.92
CA MET A 32 -9.60 -5.42 -8.29
C MET A 32 -8.38 -6.19 -8.80
N ALA A 33 -7.33 -5.47 -9.15
CA ALA A 33 -5.99 -6.00 -9.37
C ALA A 33 -5.00 -5.25 -8.49
N VAL A 34 -3.88 -5.90 -8.12
CA VAL A 34 -2.86 -5.25 -7.29
C VAL A 34 -1.53 -5.28 -8.02
N PHE A 35 -0.85 -4.14 -8.05
CA PHE A 35 0.42 -3.94 -8.71
C PHE A 35 1.45 -3.33 -7.78
N SER A 36 2.67 -3.86 -7.82
CA SER A 36 3.82 -3.31 -7.12
C SER A 36 4.87 -2.90 -8.15
N GLY A 37 5.18 -1.63 -8.23
CA GLY A 37 6.05 -1.06 -9.27
C GLY A 37 7.07 -0.06 -8.72
N GLY A 38 7.57 -0.26 -7.50
CA GLY A 38 8.42 0.69 -6.80
C GLY A 38 7.60 1.69 -6.01
N CYS A 39 7.90 2.97 -6.10
CA CYS A 39 7.13 4.02 -5.42
C CYS A 39 5.65 3.94 -5.79
N PHE A 40 4.79 3.65 -4.81
CA PHE A 40 3.36 3.46 -5.05
C PHE A 40 2.66 4.72 -5.57
N TRP A 41 3.12 5.94 -5.22
CA TRP A 41 2.56 7.17 -5.77
C TRP A 41 2.81 7.33 -7.27
N CYS A 42 3.96 6.85 -7.77
CA CYS A 42 4.25 6.84 -9.20
C CYS A 42 3.35 5.83 -9.92
N THR A 43 3.26 4.61 -9.39
CA THR A 43 2.41 3.55 -9.92
C THR A 43 0.93 3.96 -9.92
N GLU A 44 0.44 4.54 -8.82
CA GLU A 44 -0.92 5.07 -8.71
C GLU A 44 -1.20 6.14 -9.77
N SER A 45 -0.31 7.12 -9.90
CA SER A 45 -0.44 8.19 -10.92
C SER A 45 -0.47 7.67 -12.35
N ASP A 46 0.20 6.56 -12.63
CA ASP A 46 0.17 5.96 -13.97
C ASP A 46 -1.16 5.23 -14.24
N PHE A 47 -1.68 4.49 -13.26
CA PHE A 47 -2.97 3.81 -13.40
C PHE A 47 -4.16 4.77 -13.44
N ASP A 48 -4.14 5.87 -12.69
CA ASP A 48 -5.21 6.88 -12.67
C ASP A 48 -5.51 7.47 -14.06
N LYS A 49 -4.57 7.39 -14.98
CA LYS A 49 -4.72 7.92 -16.35
C LYS A 49 -5.32 6.90 -17.33
N LEU A 50 -5.44 5.63 -16.93
CA LEU A 50 -5.87 4.57 -17.83
C LEU A 50 -7.38 4.53 -18.00
N PRO A 51 -7.88 4.42 -19.24
CA PRO A 51 -9.30 4.22 -19.48
C PRO A 51 -9.82 2.93 -18.80
N GLY A 52 -10.95 3.03 -18.14
CA GLY A 52 -11.54 1.90 -17.43
C GLY A 52 -11.12 1.74 -15.98
N VAL A 53 -10.05 2.38 -15.54
CA VAL A 53 -9.71 2.49 -14.13
C VAL A 53 -10.71 3.45 -13.46
N VAL A 54 -11.29 2.99 -12.35
CA VAL A 54 -12.35 3.72 -11.60
C VAL A 54 -11.78 4.36 -10.36
N GLU A 55 -10.90 3.64 -9.65
CA GLU A 55 -10.28 4.09 -8.42
C GLU A 55 -8.95 3.37 -8.22
N THR A 56 -7.99 4.04 -7.61
CA THR A 56 -6.73 3.46 -7.16
C THR A 56 -6.51 3.74 -5.68
N LEU A 57 -5.79 2.85 -5.00
CA LEU A 57 -5.48 3.00 -3.59
C LEU A 57 -4.06 2.50 -3.32
N SER A 58 -3.18 3.41 -2.91
CA SER A 58 -1.84 3.07 -2.45
C SER A 58 -1.87 2.37 -1.09
N GLY A 59 -1.06 1.36 -0.92
CA GLY A 59 -0.98 0.56 0.31
C GLY A 59 0.20 -0.41 0.30
N TYR A 60 0.08 -1.48 1.06
CA TYR A 60 1.16 -2.44 1.27
C TYR A 60 0.67 -3.88 1.13
N THR A 61 1.57 -4.75 0.66
CA THR A 61 1.35 -6.20 0.59
C THR A 61 2.48 -6.94 1.29
N GLY A 62 2.23 -8.15 1.77
CA GLY A 62 3.24 -9.12 2.21
C GLY A 62 3.61 -9.10 3.69
N GLY A 63 3.40 -8.00 4.41
CA GLY A 63 3.73 -7.87 5.83
C GLY A 63 2.51 -7.97 6.77
N GLU A 64 2.78 -7.82 8.06
CA GLU A 64 1.76 -7.84 9.10
C GLU A 64 1.06 -6.49 9.21
N ALA A 65 -0.24 -6.48 9.53
CA ALA A 65 -1.05 -5.26 9.58
C ALA A 65 -0.51 -4.20 10.55
N GLU A 66 0.12 -4.64 11.64
CA GLU A 66 0.69 -3.78 12.68
C GLU A 66 1.90 -2.96 12.21
N THR A 67 2.55 -3.39 11.14
CA THR A 67 3.72 -2.71 10.55
C THR A 67 3.41 -2.01 9.23
N ALA A 68 2.14 -2.00 8.82
CA ALA A 68 1.67 -1.38 7.59
C ALA A 68 1.54 0.15 7.75
N ASP A 69 2.64 0.82 8.05
CA ASP A 69 2.72 2.28 8.09
C ASP A 69 3.92 2.81 7.31
N TYR A 70 3.79 4.01 6.78
CA TYR A 70 4.77 4.59 5.88
C TYR A 70 6.16 4.75 6.52
N GLN A 71 6.24 5.11 7.80
CA GLN A 71 7.53 5.33 8.46
C GLN A 71 8.29 4.01 8.62
N GLN A 72 7.58 2.93 8.98
CA GLN A 72 8.19 1.61 9.15
C GLN A 72 8.57 1.00 7.80
N VAL A 73 7.68 1.04 6.82
CA VAL A 73 7.94 0.44 5.50
C VAL A 73 9.04 1.19 4.76
N SER A 74 9.01 2.51 4.71
CA SER A 74 10.03 3.32 4.02
C SER A 74 11.41 3.22 4.66
N ALA A 75 11.48 2.98 5.97
CA ALA A 75 12.74 2.73 6.66
C ALA A 75 13.38 1.37 6.29
N GLY A 76 12.60 0.45 5.71
CA GLY A 76 13.03 -0.90 5.40
C GLY A 76 13.02 -1.84 6.61
N GLY A 77 13.22 -3.13 6.36
CA GLY A 77 13.25 -4.17 7.40
C GLY A 77 11.88 -4.75 7.76
N THR A 78 10.82 -4.37 7.03
CA THR A 78 9.53 -5.05 7.05
C THR A 78 9.42 -5.99 5.86
N ASP A 79 8.44 -6.92 5.91
CA ASP A 79 8.12 -7.79 4.77
C ASP A 79 7.12 -7.13 3.79
N HIS A 80 6.83 -5.85 3.97
CA HIS A 80 5.93 -5.10 3.11
C HIS A 80 6.57 -4.68 1.79
N ILE A 81 5.76 -4.72 0.74
CA ILE A 81 6.04 -4.14 -0.58
C ILE A 81 5.01 -3.03 -0.84
N GLU A 82 5.47 -1.87 -1.30
CA GLU A 82 4.60 -0.79 -1.75
C GLU A 82 3.78 -1.25 -2.95
N SER A 83 2.47 -1.10 -2.87
CA SER A 83 1.52 -1.67 -3.81
C SER A 83 0.36 -0.71 -4.06
N VAL A 84 -0.28 -0.88 -5.22
CA VAL A 84 -1.48 -0.13 -5.58
C VAL A 84 -2.60 -1.12 -5.89
N ALA A 85 -3.71 -1.00 -5.19
CA ALA A 85 -4.96 -1.64 -5.59
C ALA A 85 -5.61 -0.81 -6.69
N VAL A 86 -5.89 -1.43 -7.82
CA VAL A 86 -6.52 -0.81 -9.00
C VAL A 86 -7.90 -1.40 -9.16
N PHE A 87 -8.93 -0.59 -9.02
CA PHE A 87 -10.31 -0.97 -9.25
C PHE A 87 -10.71 -0.52 -10.65
N PHE A 88 -11.12 -1.47 -11.48
CA PHE A 88 -11.43 -1.22 -12.89
C PHE A 88 -12.79 -1.76 -13.30
N ASP A 89 -13.39 -1.11 -14.28
CA ASP A 89 -14.63 -1.55 -14.92
C ASP A 89 -14.31 -2.65 -15.95
N PRO A 90 -14.69 -3.92 -15.69
CA PRO A 90 -14.35 -5.04 -16.58
C PRO A 90 -15.06 -4.97 -17.95
N THR A 91 -16.00 -4.04 -18.13
CA THR A 91 -16.63 -3.78 -19.45
C THR A 91 -15.80 -2.81 -20.31
N LYS A 92 -14.80 -2.12 -19.73
CA LYS A 92 -14.00 -1.10 -20.40
C LYS A 92 -12.53 -1.46 -20.54
N THR A 93 -12.00 -2.26 -19.61
CA THR A 93 -10.63 -2.75 -19.63
C THR A 93 -10.56 -4.13 -18.99
N SER A 94 -9.41 -4.76 -19.05
CA SER A 94 -9.15 -6.09 -18.50
C SER A 94 -7.84 -6.11 -17.71
N TYR A 95 -7.68 -7.11 -16.85
CA TYR A 95 -6.42 -7.34 -16.14
C TYR A 95 -5.23 -7.42 -17.11
N ALA A 96 -5.39 -8.10 -18.26
CA ALA A 96 -4.34 -8.22 -19.26
C ALA A 96 -3.92 -6.85 -19.84
N GLU A 97 -4.88 -5.98 -20.13
CA GLU A 97 -4.59 -4.61 -20.61
C GLU A 97 -3.90 -3.75 -19.54
N LEU A 98 -4.29 -3.90 -18.28
CA LEU A 98 -3.61 -3.23 -17.16
C LEU A 98 -2.17 -3.72 -17.00
N VAL A 99 -1.91 -5.03 -17.15
CA VAL A 99 -0.56 -5.60 -17.13
C VAL A 99 0.28 -5.09 -18.30
N GLU A 100 -0.29 -5.01 -19.50
CA GLU A 100 0.41 -4.45 -20.67
C GLU A 100 0.78 -2.98 -20.47
N ALA A 101 -0.08 -2.19 -19.85
CA ALA A 101 0.19 -0.80 -19.50
C ALA A 101 1.24 -0.65 -18.38
N PHE A 102 1.30 -1.61 -17.46
CA PHE A 102 2.23 -1.61 -16.34
C PHE A 102 3.68 -1.93 -16.74
N TRP A 103 3.90 -2.90 -17.65
CA TRP A 103 5.24 -3.35 -18.03
C TRP A 103 6.22 -2.23 -18.41
N PRO A 104 5.83 -1.21 -19.19
CA PRO A 104 6.73 -0.10 -19.56
C PRO A 104 7.09 0.82 -18.39
N THR A 105 6.39 0.74 -17.26
CA THR A 105 6.59 1.64 -16.11
C THR A 105 7.59 1.11 -15.08
N ILE A 106 8.07 -0.13 -15.24
CA ILE A 106 9.00 -0.78 -14.31
C ILE A 106 10.28 -1.23 -15.01
N ASP A 107 11.33 -1.45 -14.22
CA ASP A 107 12.49 -2.25 -14.57
C ASP A 107 12.32 -3.68 -14.01
N PRO A 108 11.95 -4.67 -14.82
CA PRO A 108 11.69 -6.02 -14.35
C PRO A 108 12.98 -6.81 -14.07
N LEU A 109 14.15 -6.27 -14.36
CA LEU A 109 15.43 -6.96 -14.23
C LEU A 109 16.17 -6.58 -12.95
N THR A 110 15.77 -5.51 -12.28
CA THR A 110 16.41 -5.05 -11.05
C THR A 110 15.65 -5.58 -9.83
N ALA A 111 16.32 -6.40 -9.03
CA ALA A 111 15.75 -6.95 -7.80
C ALA A 111 15.75 -5.89 -6.68
N ASN A 112 14.67 -5.86 -5.89
CA ASN A 112 14.53 -5.02 -4.70
C ASN A 112 14.83 -3.52 -4.96
N ALA A 113 14.47 -3.03 -6.12
CA ALA A 113 14.63 -1.63 -6.48
C ALA A 113 13.79 -1.28 -7.72
N GLN A 114 13.42 0.00 -7.83
CA GLN A 114 12.89 0.57 -9.06
C GLN A 114 13.45 1.98 -9.20
N PHE A 115 14.19 2.23 -10.30
CA PHE A 115 14.83 3.51 -10.62
C PHE A 115 15.72 4.04 -9.48
N CYS A 116 15.31 5.10 -8.79
CA CYS A 116 16.07 5.71 -7.70
C CYS A 116 15.73 5.14 -6.32
N ASP A 117 14.71 4.30 -6.21
CA ASP A 117 14.25 3.74 -4.96
C ASP A 117 14.84 2.34 -4.74
N HIS A 118 15.56 2.16 -3.65
CA HIS A 118 16.26 0.92 -3.31
C HIS A 118 15.75 0.34 -1.99
N GLY A 119 15.45 -0.95 -1.99
CA GLY A 119 14.97 -1.71 -0.84
C GLY A 119 13.90 -2.72 -1.24
N TYR A 120 13.70 -3.73 -0.40
CA TYR A 120 12.72 -4.79 -0.61
C TYR A 120 11.30 -4.24 -0.84
N GLN A 121 10.95 -3.16 -0.14
CA GLN A 121 9.66 -2.49 -0.25
C GLN A 121 9.36 -1.93 -1.66
N TYR A 122 10.37 -1.77 -2.49
CA TYR A 122 10.24 -1.30 -3.89
C TYR A 122 10.36 -2.42 -4.93
N SER A 123 10.18 -3.66 -4.50
CA SER A 123 10.13 -4.80 -5.42
C SER A 123 8.93 -4.73 -6.35
N SER A 124 9.07 -5.21 -7.58
CA SER A 124 7.95 -5.33 -8.51
C SER A 124 7.22 -6.66 -8.33
N ALA A 125 5.89 -6.62 -8.39
CA ALA A 125 5.02 -7.80 -8.32
C ALA A 125 3.65 -7.53 -8.97
N LEU A 126 2.96 -8.63 -9.31
CA LEU A 126 1.60 -8.66 -9.85
C LEU A 126 0.76 -9.64 -9.03
N TYR A 127 -0.48 -9.27 -8.71
CA TYR A 127 -1.44 -10.09 -7.95
C TYR A 127 -2.82 -10.09 -8.60
#